data_b08a0c223c7dce4212b6763d39a39db5
#
_entry.id   b08a0c223c7dce4212b6763d39a39db5
#
_cell.length_a   1.000
_cell.length_b   1.000
_cell.length_c   1.000
_cell.angle_alpha   90.00
_cell.angle_beta   90.00
_cell.angle_gamma   90.00
#
_symmetry.space_group_name_H-M   'P 1'
#
loop_
_entity.id
_entity.type
_entity.pdbx_description
1 polymer ?
#
loop_
_entity_poly.entity_id
_entity_poly.type
_entity_poly.pdbx_seq_one_letter_code
_entity_poly.pdbx_strand_id
1 'polypeptide(L)'
;MDTSVVELSRFTQTSPAIRQIHFRITNTSLIKHLISAPIRVVKTLITSAVMFQRRHIRTTATLLALLGLLIIVGCTPSHPQSTFDAQGPVAQRQLDLFMVTFWVAAFIFVTVGIGLIYTVIRFRRKPGQGIPKQVHGSTKLEIGWTIVPIIILGALAIPTVMTEFYISEPPAGDQLTINVVAHQWWWEIEYPESGVITANELHVPVGTTINVEMTSNDVIHSFWVPKLAGKMDIFPGKTTSLWFRADEVDEYFGQCAEFCGESHVWMKFRVLAEPISEFEAWQQKQLADAAKPTTPEETQGASTFVAKGCIACHTISGVLGAAGVIGPNLTHMGGRGTIAAGTMEMNQDNLREWLSDPNEVKPGNIMANSPMSLAYTNPNFALTAEDINNLVAFLHSLK
;
A
#
# COMPACT_ATOMS: atom_id res chain seq x y z
N MET A 1 31.44 -25.27 -34.62
CA MET A 1 30.80 -26.57 -34.70
C MET A 1 29.36 -26.35 -34.21
N ASP A 2 28.32 -26.30 -34.95
CA ASP A 2 28.03 -26.70 -36.31
C ASP A 2 27.05 -25.70 -36.91
N THR A 3 27.31 -25.33 -38.13
CA THR A 3 26.52 -24.44 -38.97
C THR A 3 25.46 -25.27 -39.71
N SER A 4 24.22 -24.83 -39.76
CA SER A 4 23.32 -25.28 -40.82
C SER A 4 22.58 -24.09 -41.46
N VAL A 5 23.06 -23.78 -42.63
CA VAL A 5 22.51 -22.95 -43.69
C VAL A 5 21.26 -23.65 -44.23
N VAL A 6 20.15 -22.93 -44.42
CA VAL A 6 19.05 -23.36 -45.27
C VAL A 6 18.87 -22.37 -46.42
N GLU A 7 18.94 -22.94 -47.56
CA GLU A 7 19.02 -22.45 -48.91
C GLU A 7 17.71 -21.88 -49.45
N LEU A 8 17.81 -20.75 -50.15
CA LEU A 8 16.76 -20.13 -50.98
C LEU A 8 16.69 -20.91 -52.32
N SER A 9 15.56 -21.50 -52.64
CA SER A 9 15.27 -21.89 -54.01
C SER A 9 14.19 -21.00 -54.62
N ARG A 10 14.60 -20.35 -55.70
CA ARG A 10 13.79 -19.63 -56.66
C ARG A 10 12.81 -20.57 -57.34
N PHE A 11 11.57 -20.10 -57.57
CA PHE A 11 10.77 -20.58 -58.71
C PHE A 11 10.26 -19.40 -59.49
N THR A 12 10.64 -19.43 -60.77
CA THR A 12 10.28 -18.51 -61.84
C THR A 12 9.03 -18.99 -62.59
N GLN A 13 8.20 -17.99 -63.01
CA GLN A 13 7.36 -17.99 -64.20
C GLN A 13 6.22 -19.00 -64.36
N THR A 14 4.98 -18.54 -64.55
CA THR A 14 4.38 -18.32 -65.88
C THR A 14 2.98 -17.73 -65.77
N SER A 15 2.74 -16.69 -66.54
CA SER A 15 1.41 -16.17 -66.94
C SER A 15 0.72 -17.14 -67.86
N PRO A 16 -0.65 -17.28 -67.95
CA PRO A 16 -1.33 -16.43 -68.92
C PRO A 16 -2.82 -16.10 -68.69
N ALA A 17 -3.23 -15.12 -69.43
CA ALA A 17 -4.56 -14.90 -70.02
C ALA A 17 -5.69 -14.37 -69.12
N ILE A 18 -5.79 -13.05 -69.14
CA ILE A 18 -7.03 -12.32 -68.86
C ILE A 18 -8.01 -12.58 -70.02
N ARG A 19 -9.04 -13.40 -69.77
CA ARG A 19 -10.25 -13.36 -70.64
C ARG A 19 -11.14 -12.19 -70.24
N GLN A 20 -11.21 -11.19 -71.10
CA GLN A 20 -12.27 -10.19 -71.08
C GLN A 20 -13.61 -10.86 -71.33
N ILE A 21 -14.44 -10.95 -70.30
CA ILE A 21 -15.84 -11.32 -70.42
C ILE A 21 -16.61 -10.00 -70.68
N HIS A 22 -16.95 -9.75 -71.95
CA HIS A 22 -17.90 -8.71 -72.34
C HIS A 22 -19.32 -9.17 -71.98
N PHE A 23 -19.84 -8.68 -70.86
CA PHE A 23 -21.24 -8.88 -70.51
C PHE A 23 -22.05 -7.82 -71.25
N ARG A 24 -22.67 -8.21 -72.35
CA ARG A 24 -23.65 -7.39 -73.14
C ARG A 24 -25.00 -7.53 -72.44
N ILE A 25 -25.33 -6.58 -71.57
CA ILE A 25 -26.66 -6.53 -70.97
C ILE A 25 -27.62 -5.95 -71.99
N THR A 26 -28.33 -6.82 -72.68
CA THR A 26 -29.46 -6.50 -73.53
C THR A 26 -30.77 -6.87 -72.85
N ASN A 27 -31.09 -6.15 -71.76
CA ASN A 27 -32.46 -6.24 -71.26
C ASN A 27 -32.86 -4.90 -70.61
N THR A 28 -33.41 -4.04 -71.39
CA THR A 28 -33.97 -2.71 -71.02
C THR A 28 -35.10 -2.80 -69.98
N SER A 29 -35.66 -3.97 -69.75
CA SER A 29 -36.69 -4.21 -68.73
C SER A 29 -36.13 -4.24 -67.29
N LEU A 30 -34.89 -4.72 -67.03
CA LEU A 30 -34.28 -4.80 -65.70
C LEU A 30 -33.88 -3.41 -65.22
N ILE A 31 -33.48 -2.50 -66.10
CA ILE A 31 -33.04 -1.15 -65.71
C ILE A 31 -34.23 -0.30 -65.25
N LYS A 32 -35.45 -0.50 -65.85
CA LYS A 32 -36.66 0.22 -65.41
C LYS A 32 -37.13 -0.23 -64.00
N HIS A 33 -36.90 -1.44 -63.61
CA HIS A 33 -37.21 -1.93 -62.22
C HIS A 33 -36.20 -1.48 -61.15
N LEU A 34 -34.93 -1.22 -61.49
CA LEU A 34 -33.94 -0.69 -60.62
C LEU A 34 -34.05 0.81 -60.27
N ILE A 35 -34.72 1.58 -61.23
CA ILE A 35 -34.88 3.03 -61.05
C ILE A 35 -36.18 3.38 -60.30
N SER A 36 -37.09 2.43 -60.12
CA SER A 36 -38.37 2.64 -59.42
C SER A 36 -38.34 2.12 -57.93
N ALA A 37 -37.18 1.89 -57.34
CA ALA A 37 -37.13 1.64 -55.92
C ALA A 37 -37.70 2.85 -55.16
N PRO A 38 -38.80 2.69 -54.44
CA PRO A 38 -39.53 3.84 -53.91
C PRO A 38 -38.64 4.64 -52.97
N ILE A 39 -38.61 5.93 -53.12
CA ILE A 39 -37.88 6.92 -52.27
C ILE A 39 -38.05 6.63 -50.79
N ARG A 40 -39.09 5.92 -50.41
CA ARG A 40 -39.32 5.40 -49.04
C ARG A 40 -38.23 4.43 -48.55
N VAL A 41 -37.71 3.52 -49.39
CA VAL A 41 -36.68 2.53 -48.99
C VAL A 41 -35.34 3.22 -48.71
N VAL A 42 -34.97 4.18 -49.55
CA VAL A 42 -33.75 4.98 -49.36
C VAL A 42 -33.85 5.84 -48.10
N LYS A 43 -34.99 6.48 -47.85
CA LYS A 43 -35.23 7.21 -46.59
C LYS A 43 -35.15 6.31 -45.38
N THR A 44 -35.73 5.11 -45.43
CA THR A 44 -35.69 4.16 -44.31
C THR A 44 -34.28 3.68 -44.03
N LEU A 45 -33.47 3.40 -45.05
CA LEU A 45 -32.05 3.00 -44.86
C LEU A 45 -31.19 4.13 -44.28
N ILE A 46 -31.38 5.37 -44.78
CA ILE A 46 -30.67 6.53 -44.23
C ILE A 46 -31.09 6.78 -42.76
N THR A 47 -32.38 6.69 -42.47
CA THR A 47 -32.90 6.90 -41.12
C THR A 47 -32.41 5.80 -40.15
N SER A 48 -32.35 4.55 -40.64
CA SER A 48 -31.82 3.42 -39.86
C SER A 48 -30.32 3.58 -39.59
N ALA A 49 -29.53 4.01 -40.57
CA ALA A 49 -28.08 4.25 -40.39
C ALA A 49 -27.81 5.41 -39.41
N VAL A 50 -28.59 6.50 -39.51
CA VAL A 50 -28.48 7.65 -38.59
C VAL A 50 -28.92 7.26 -37.15
N MET A 51 -29.98 6.45 -37.00
CA MET A 51 -30.42 5.96 -35.70
C MET A 51 -29.38 5.00 -35.09
N PHE A 52 -28.79 4.11 -35.88
CA PHE A 52 -27.73 3.20 -35.47
C PHE A 52 -26.49 3.98 -34.96
N GLN A 53 -26.05 4.97 -35.73
CA GLN A 53 -24.93 5.83 -35.37
C GLN A 53 -25.21 6.64 -34.07
N ARG A 54 -26.42 7.22 -33.95
CA ARG A 54 -26.83 7.93 -32.71
C ARG A 54 -26.92 7.00 -31.49
N ARG A 55 -27.35 5.75 -31.70
CA ARG A 55 -27.40 4.76 -30.63
C ARG A 55 -25.99 4.40 -30.13
N HIS A 56 -25.02 4.20 -31.02
CA HIS A 56 -23.61 3.95 -30.64
C HIS A 56 -22.98 5.14 -29.91
N ILE A 57 -23.20 6.37 -30.39
CA ILE A 57 -22.70 7.57 -29.72
C ILE A 57 -23.28 7.70 -28.31
N ARG A 58 -24.58 7.45 -28.14
CA ARG A 58 -25.23 7.51 -26.82
C ARG A 58 -24.70 6.41 -25.89
N THR A 59 -24.57 5.16 -26.34
CA THR A 59 -24.02 4.06 -25.55
C THR A 59 -22.58 4.33 -25.15
N THR A 60 -21.73 4.82 -26.05
CA THR A 60 -20.34 5.19 -25.73
C THR A 60 -20.28 6.33 -24.72
N ALA A 61 -21.10 7.38 -24.88
CA ALA A 61 -21.16 8.49 -23.93
C ALA A 61 -21.65 8.04 -22.55
N THR A 62 -22.65 7.14 -22.51
CA THR A 62 -23.15 6.57 -21.24
C THR A 62 -22.08 5.72 -20.56
N LEU A 63 -21.36 4.88 -21.32
CA LEU A 63 -20.27 4.06 -20.78
C LEU A 63 -19.11 4.93 -20.25
N LEU A 64 -18.76 6.00 -20.95
CA LEU A 64 -17.75 6.95 -20.48
C LEU A 64 -18.20 7.71 -19.24
N ALA A 65 -19.48 8.09 -19.17
CA ALA A 65 -20.04 8.74 -17.98
C ALA A 65 -20.08 7.78 -16.76
N LEU A 66 -20.45 6.51 -16.97
CA LEU A 66 -20.43 5.48 -15.93
C LEU A 66 -19.01 5.18 -15.47
N LEU A 67 -18.04 5.09 -16.39
CA LEU A 67 -16.64 4.92 -16.07
C LEU A 67 -16.10 6.11 -15.26
N GLY A 68 -16.46 7.34 -15.65
CA GLY A 68 -16.13 8.55 -14.89
C GLY A 68 -16.74 8.56 -13.50
N LEU A 69 -17.98 8.12 -13.35
CA LEU A 69 -18.65 7.99 -12.06
C LEU A 69 -17.98 6.94 -11.16
N LEU A 70 -17.57 5.79 -11.72
CA LEU A 70 -16.83 4.76 -11.00
C LEU A 70 -15.47 5.24 -10.46
N ILE A 71 -14.77 6.08 -11.24
CA ILE A 71 -13.51 6.69 -10.82
C ILE A 71 -13.72 7.65 -9.63
N ILE A 72 -14.81 8.43 -9.65
CA ILE A 72 -15.13 9.37 -8.56
C ILE A 72 -15.53 8.64 -7.27
N VAL A 73 -16.30 7.55 -7.36
CA VAL A 73 -16.78 6.78 -6.19
C VAL A 73 -15.66 5.92 -5.57
N GLY A 74 -14.61 5.58 -6.34
CA GLY A 74 -13.48 4.78 -5.85
C GLY A 74 -12.51 5.50 -4.91
N CYS A 75 -12.61 6.82 -4.75
CA CYS A 75 -11.74 7.61 -3.88
C CYS A 75 -12.45 7.89 -2.55
N THR A 76 -12.37 6.97 -1.57
CA THR A 76 -12.78 7.25 -0.19
C THR A 76 -11.55 7.74 0.60
N PRO A 77 -11.47 9.02 0.99
CA PRO A 77 -10.35 9.52 1.79
C PRO A 77 -10.30 8.93 3.22
N SER A 78 -11.40 8.34 3.69
CA SER A 78 -11.58 7.84 5.06
C SER A 78 -11.00 6.44 5.34
N HIS A 79 -10.19 5.86 4.42
CA HIS A 79 -9.53 4.59 4.71
C HIS A 79 -8.52 4.75 5.85
N PRO A 80 -8.39 3.78 6.79
CA PRO A 80 -7.48 3.89 7.95
C PRO A 80 -6.02 4.23 7.62
N GLN A 81 -5.55 3.88 6.43
CA GLN A 81 -4.19 4.17 5.94
C GLN A 81 -4.18 5.13 4.74
N SER A 82 -5.19 6.00 4.60
CA SER A 82 -5.25 6.97 3.51
C SER A 82 -4.24 8.11 3.72
N THR A 83 -3.31 8.28 2.79
CA THR A 83 -2.42 9.45 2.74
C THR A 83 -3.12 10.76 2.33
N PHE A 84 -4.38 10.67 1.88
CA PHE A 84 -5.23 11.83 1.59
C PHE A 84 -6.00 12.36 2.80
N ASP A 85 -5.91 11.64 3.92
CA ASP A 85 -6.50 12.00 5.21
C ASP A 85 -5.35 12.23 6.21
N ALA A 86 -4.60 13.30 5.97
CA ALA A 86 -3.45 13.68 6.79
C ALA A 86 -3.91 14.15 8.17
N GLN A 87 -3.36 13.57 9.24
CA GLN A 87 -3.71 13.82 10.64
C GLN A 87 -2.52 14.39 11.44
N GLY A 88 -1.56 14.96 10.73
CA GLY A 88 -0.40 15.61 11.35
C GLY A 88 0.37 16.47 10.36
N PRO A 89 1.24 17.37 10.85
CA PRO A 89 1.89 18.40 10.04
C PRO A 89 2.83 17.83 8.97
N VAL A 90 3.49 16.69 9.23
CA VAL A 90 4.40 16.05 8.26
C VAL A 90 3.60 15.46 7.10
N ALA A 91 2.56 14.67 7.40
CA ALA A 91 1.68 14.10 6.37
C ALA A 91 0.97 15.20 5.57
N GLN A 92 0.50 16.27 6.24
CA GLN A 92 -0.13 17.40 5.56
C GLN A 92 0.85 18.10 4.59
N ARG A 93 2.10 18.31 5.01
CA ARG A 93 3.13 18.93 4.16
C ARG A 93 3.43 18.09 2.92
N GLN A 94 3.45 16.77 3.08
CA GLN A 94 3.63 15.83 1.96
C GLN A 94 2.40 15.83 1.03
N LEU A 95 1.20 15.87 1.58
CA LEU A 95 -0.05 15.96 0.81
C LEU A 95 -0.10 17.26 -0.01
N ASP A 96 0.26 18.39 0.58
CA ASP A 96 0.28 19.69 -0.11
C ASP A 96 1.24 19.66 -1.31
N LEU A 97 2.44 19.12 -1.12
CA LEU A 97 3.42 18.96 -2.21
C LEU A 97 2.90 18.00 -3.30
N PHE A 98 2.27 16.88 -2.89
CA PHE A 98 1.64 15.95 -3.82
C PHE A 98 0.56 16.63 -4.66
N MET A 99 -0.32 17.42 -4.03
CA MET A 99 -1.41 18.10 -4.74
C MET A 99 -0.91 19.12 -5.76
N VAL A 100 0.13 19.89 -5.43
CA VAL A 100 0.78 20.81 -6.38
C VAL A 100 1.34 20.02 -7.58
N THR A 101 2.08 18.96 -7.31
CA THR A 101 2.66 18.10 -8.35
C THR A 101 1.60 17.42 -9.21
N PHE A 102 0.52 16.92 -8.57
CA PHE A 102 -0.62 16.30 -9.24
C PHE A 102 -1.29 17.24 -10.24
N TRP A 103 -1.58 18.49 -9.85
CA TRP A 103 -2.24 19.42 -10.75
C TRP A 103 -1.36 19.86 -11.90
N VAL A 104 -0.07 20.03 -11.69
CA VAL A 104 0.92 20.29 -12.76
C VAL A 104 0.96 19.11 -13.73
N ALA A 105 1.05 17.89 -13.22
CA ALA A 105 1.06 16.66 -14.02
C ALA A 105 -0.25 16.48 -14.80
N ALA A 106 -1.40 16.74 -14.18
CA ALA A 106 -2.71 16.67 -14.81
C ALA A 106 -2.83 17.70 -15.95
N PHE A 107 -2.37 18.92 -15.75
CA PHE A 107 -2.34 19.94 -16.80
C PHE A 107 -1.48 19.50 -18.00
N ILE A 108 -0.29 18.99 -17.76
CA ILE A 108 0.61 18.48 -18.81
C ILE A 108 -0.06 17.30 -19.54
N PHE A 109 -0.60 16.35 -18.80
CA PHE A 109 -1.27 15.16 -19.38
C PHE A 109 -2.44 15.54 -20.30
N VAL A 110 -3.31 16.45 -19.85
CA VAL A 110 -4.45 16.94 -20.62
C VAL A 110 -3.99 17.70 -21.86
N THR A 111 -3.01 18.60 -21.71
CA THR A 111 -2.50 19.41 -22.83
C THR A 111 -1.87 18.54 -23.91
N VAL A 112 -0.97 17.62 -23.51
CA VAL A 112 -0.31 16.70 -24.44
C VAL A 112 -1.33 15.73 -25.06
N GLY A 113 -2.25 15.20 -24.25
CA GLY A 113 -3.33 14.31 -24.70
C GLY A 113 -4.22 14.96 -25.76
N ILE A 114 -4.66 16.20 -25.52
CA ILE A 114 -5.44 16.97 -26.52
C ILE A 114 -4.63 17.18 -27.79
N GLY A 115 -3.36 17.59 -27.69
CA GLY A 115 -2.47 17.76 -28.83
C GLY A 115 -2.29 16.48 -29.64
N LEU A 116 -2.14 15.35 -28.97
CA LEU A 116 -2.02 14.04 -29.62
C LEU A 116 -3.31 13.65 -30.34
N ILE A 117 -4.46 13.75 -29.67
CA ILE A 117 -5.77 13.44 -30.24
C ILE A 117 -6.04 14.34 -31.47
N TYR A 118 -5.78 15.65 -31.34
CA TYR A 118 -5.91 16.60 -32.46
C TYR A 118 -5.05 16.18 -33.65
N THR A 119 -3.79 15.82 -33.39
CA THR A 119 -2.84 15.41 -34.46
C THR A 119 -3.32 14.16 -35.18
N VAL A 120 -3.76 13.13 -34.42
CA VAL A 120 -4.27 11.88 -34.99
C VAL A 120 -5.53 12.11 -35.84
N ILE A 121 -6.46 12.94 -35.37
CA ILE A 121 -7.71 13.22 -36.11
C ILE A 121 -7.43 14.10 -37.34
N ARG A 122 -6.64 15.17 -37.17
CA ARG A 122 -6.44 16.21 -38.20
C ARG A 122 -5.52 15.74 -39.33
N PHE A 123 -4.48 14.95 -39.02
CA PHE A 123 -3.45 14.56 -39.96
C PHE A 123 -3.53 13.08 -40.38
N ARG A 124 -4.62 12.38 -40.04
CA ARG A 124 -4.85 11.00 -40.52
C ARG A 124 -4.84 10.95 -42.06
N ARG A 125 -4.19 9.91 -42.60
CA ARG A 125 -4.16 9.69 -44.08
C ARG A 125 -5.56 9.47 -44.60
N LYS A 126 -5.90 10.18 -45.70
CA LYS A 126 -7.17 10.01 -46.42
C LYS A 126 -6.90 9.30 -47.76
N PRO A 127 -7.86 8.49 -48.27
CA PRO A 127 -7.74 7.89 -49.61
C PRO A 127 -7.46 8.95 -50.67
N GLY A 128 -6.51 8.68 -51.58
CA GLY A 128 -6.17 9.61 -52.67
C GLY A 128 -5.19 10.72 -52.31
N GLN A 129 -4.74 10.84 -51.05
CA GLN A 129 -3.70 11.79 -50.69
C GLN A 129 -2.32 11.25 -51.03
N GLY A 130 -1.50 12.05 -51.71
CA GLY A 130 -0.09 11.78 -51.94
C GLY A 130 0.77 11.86 -50.67
N ILE A 131 2.09 11.75 -50.81
CA ILE A 131 3.05 11.93 -49.73
C ILE A 131 3.02 13.39 -49.26
N PRO A 132 2.80 13.66 -47.97
CA PRO A 132 2.77 15.03 -47.45
C PRO A 132 4.16 15.71 -47.59
N LYS A 133 4.15 17.04 -47.64
CA LYS A 133 5.39 17.82 -47.68
C LYS A 133 6.26 17.47 -46.48
N GLN A 134 7.51 17.08 -46.74
CA GLN A 134 8.49 16.78 -45.70
C GLN A 134 9.02 18.08 -45.09
N VAL A 135 8.97 18.16 -43.75
CA VAL A 135 9.47 19.30 -42.95
C VAL A 135 10.53 18.79 -41.97
N HIS A 136 11.71 19.37 -42.00
CA HIS A 136 12.88 18.93 -41.19
C HIS A 136 12.93 19.52 -39.78
N GLY A 137 11.81 19.80 -39.15
CA GLY A 137 11.77 20.33 -37.80
C GLY A 137 11.66 21.87 -37.75
N SER A 138 11.68 22.39 -36.53
CA SER A 138 11.60 23.83 -36.24
C SER A 138 12.39 24.13 -34.95
N THR A 139 13.53 24.77 -35.05
CA THR A 139 14.39 25.13 -33.91
C THR A 139 13.65 25.93 -32.84
N LYS A 140 12.68 26.78 -33.23
CA LYS A 140 11.87 27.54 -32.26
C LYS A 140 11.00 26.63 -31.42
N LEU A 141 10.38 25.60 -32.01
CA LEU A 141 9.58 24.62 -31.30
C LEU A 141 10.47 23.74 -30.40
N GLU A 142 11.64 23.33 -30.90
CA GLU A 142 12.62 22.53 -30.15
C GLU A 142 13.09 23.24 -28.90
N ILE A 143 13.44 24.52 -29.01
CA ILE A 143 13.79 25.36 -27.85
C ILE A 143 12.56 25.48 -26.91
N GLY A 144 11.36 25.72 -27.45
CA GLY A 144 10.14 25.88 -26.65
C GLY A 144 9.83 24.65 -25.80
N TRP A 145 9.79 23.45 -26.39
CA TRP A 145 9.50 22.23 -25.65
C TRP A 145 10.64 21.71 -24.76
N THR A 146 11.83 22.31 -24.86
CA THR A 146 12.93 22.08 -23.93
C THR A 146 12.88 23.04 -22.75
N ILE A 147 12.72 24.33 -22.99
CA ILE A 147 12.75 25.36 -21.94
C ILE A 147 11.53 25.30 -21.02
N VAL A 148 10.31 25.08 -21.59
CA VAL A 148 9.09 25.04 -20.78
C VAL A 148 9.14 23.96 -19.70
N PRO A 149 9.48 22.68 -19.98
CA PRO A 149 9.66 21.67 -18.93
C PRO A 149 10.75 22.02 -17.91
N ILE A 150 11.86 22.61 -18.33
CA ILE A 150 12.92 23.03 -17.41
C ILE A 150 12.40 24.05 -16.41
N ILE A 151 11.61 25.04 -16.84
CA ILE A 151 11.02 26.03 -15.96
C ILE A 151 10.01 25.36 -14.98
N ILE A 152 9.16 24.46 -15.47
CA ILE A 152 8.20 23.72 -14.64
C ILE A 152 8.92 22.90 -13.56
N LEU A 153 9.96 22.15 -13.94
CA LEU A 153 10.74 21.35 -13.00
C LEU A 153 11.48 22.22 -11.99
N GLY A 154 12.05 23.34 -12.42
CA GLY A 154 12.67 24.33 -11.52
C GLY A 154 11.67 24.91 -10.51
N ALA A 155 10.46 25.20 -10.94
CA ALA A 155 9.39 25.70 -10.07
C ALA A 155 8.92 24.63 -9.05
N LEU A 156 8.90 23.35 -9.44
CA LEU A 156 8.56 22.24 -8.52
C LEU A 156 9.72 21.89 -7.58
N ALA A 157 10.94 22.06 -7.99
CA ALA A 157 12.12 21.78 -7.14
C ALA A 157 12.14 22.63 -5.87
N ILE A 158 11.69 23.89 -5.94
CA ILE A 158 11.69 24.78 -4.79
C ILE A 158 10.81 24.23 -3.63
N PRO A 159 9.52 23.99 -3.81
CA PRO A 159 8.68 23.44 -2.73
C PRO A 159 9.12 22.02 -2.32
N THR A 160 9.69 21.22 -3.23
CA THR A 160 10.22 19.89 -2.89
C THR A 160 11.37 20.01 -1.90
N VAL A 161 12.38 20.83 -2.20
CA VAL A 161 13.52 21.04 -1.32
C VAL A 161 13.11 21.64 0.02
N MET A 162 12.17 22.60 0.01
CA MET A 162 11.64 23.19 1.25
C MET A 162 10.89 22.16 2.11
N THR A 163 10.16 21.24 1.49
CA THR A 163 9.46 20.18 2.19
C THR A 163 10.46 19.18 2.79
N GLU A 164 11.49 18.80 2.04
CA GLU A 164 12.55 17.90 2.53
C GLU A 164 13.24 18.46 3.77
N PHE A 165 13.65 19.72 3.76
CA PHE A 165 14.22 20.35 4.96
C PHE A 165 13.24 20.43 6.13
N TYR A 166 11.95 20.63 5.86
CA TYR A 166 10.94 20.67 6.92
C TYR A 166 10.73 19.33 7.61
N ILE A 167 10.73 18.22 6.84
CA ILE A 167 10.46 16.88 7.38
C ILE A 167 11.71 16.16 7.90
N SER A 168 12.91 16.63 7.55
CA SER A 168 14.17 15.98 7.92
C SER A 168 14.52 16.12 9.41
N GLU A 169 14.09 17.18 10.05
CA GLU A 169 14.37 17.45 11.46
C GLU A 169 13.10 17.88 12.20
N PRO A 170 12.89 17.39 13.42
CA PRO A 170 11.76 17.86 14.23
C PRO A 170 11.90 19.34 14.57
N PRO A 171 10.79 20.08 14.73
CA PRO A 171 10.83 21.48 15.15
C PRO A 171 11.48 21.61 16.54
N ALA A 172 12.20 22.71 16.77
CA ALA A 172 12.80 23.01 18.07
C ALA A 172 11.71 23.17 19.14
N GLY A 173 11.93 22.60 20.32
CA GLY A 173 11.02 22.64 21.45
C GLY A 173 10.94 21.31 22.18
N ASP A 174 9.93 21.15 23.03
CA ASP A 174 9.70 19.92 23.75
C ASP A 174 9.29 18.80 22.79
N GLN A 175 9.96 17.67 22.89
CA GLN A 175 9.71 16.49 22.08
C GLN A 175 9.79 15.23 22.96
N LEU A 176 8.98 14.24 22.64
CA LEU A 176 9.07 12.92 23.21
C LEU A 176 9.91 12.05 22.27
N THR A 177 11.06 11.55 22.75
CA THR A 177 11.87 10.61 22.01
C THR A 177 11.45 9.18 22.35
N ILE A 178 11.27 8.37 21.32
CA ILE A 178 10.87 6.95 21.41
C ILE A 178 11.81 6.13 20.55
N ASN A 179 12.37 5.07 21.13
CA ASN A 179 13.19 4.12 20.38
C ASN A 179 12.30 2.99 19.84
N VAL A 180 12.53 2.64 18.58
CA VAL A 180 11.85 1.51 17.93
C VAL A 180 12.91 0.54 17.41
N VAL A 181 12.84 -0.70 17.84
CA VAL A 181 13.67 -1.79 17.31
C VAL A 181 12.78 -2.70 16.47
N ALA A 182 13.12 -2.83 15.18
CA ALA A 182 12.43 -3.73 14.28
C ALA A 182 13.01 -5.15 14.38
N HIS A 183 12.12 -6.13 14.49
CA HIS A 183 12.44 -7.56 14.50
C HIS A 183 11.59 -8.28 13.42
N GLN A 184 12.02 -9.44 12.97
CA GLN A 184 11.19 -10.32 12.14
C GLN A 184 10.20 -11.10 13.01
N TRP A 185 8.91 -10.77 13.11
CA TRP A 185 8.20 -9.68 12.43
C TRP A 185 7.33 -8.95 13.45
N TRP A 186 7.92 -8.14 14.31
CA TRP A 186 7.25 -7.36 15.33
C TRP A 186 8.07 -6.10 15.65
N TRP A 187 7.49 -5.17 16.41
CA TRP A 187 8.10 -3.89 16.76
C TRP A 187 8.29 -3.81 18.25
N GLU A 188 9.52 -3.67 18.73
CA GLU A 188 9.81 -3.29 20.10
C GLU A 188 9.80 -1.77 20.20
N ILE A 189 9.19 -1.26 21.25
CA ILE A 189 8.99 0.17 21.48
C ILE A 189 9.47 0.49 22.87
N GLU A 190 10.45 1.38 22.98
CA GLU A 190 11.06 1.81 24.24
C GLU A 190 10.87 3.31 24.41
N TYR A 191 10.52 3.73 25.61
CA TYR A 191 10.43 5.13 26.04
C TYR A 191 11.62 5.40 26.99
N PRO A 192 12.74 5.95 26.47
CA PRO A 192 14.00 6.06 27.25
C PRO A 192 13.85 6.87 28.52
N GLU A 193 13.02 7.91 28.53
CA GLU A 193 12.83 8.79 29.68
C GLU A 193 12.09 8.11 30.82
N SER A 194 11.12 7.23 30.54
CA SER A 194 10.34 6.52 31.56
C SER A 194 10.83 5.10 31.82
N GLY A 195 11.60 4.49 30.90
CA GLY A 195 12.04 3.10 30.95
C GLY A 195 10.94 2.10 30.57
N VAL A 196 9.80 2.54 30.03
CA VAL A 196 8.73 1.66 29.56
C VAL A 196 9.17 0.95 28.28
N ILE A 197 8.99 -0.39 28.24
CA ILE A 197 9.20 -1.24 27.06
C ILE A 197 7.90 -1.97 26.73
N THR A 198 7.37 -1.73 25.54
CA THR A 198 6.17 -2.40 25.01
C THR A 198 6.40 -2.94 23.62
N ALA A 199 5.34 -3.40 22.93
CA ALA A 199 5.46 -3.93 21.57
C ALA A 199 4.20 -3.68 20.76
N ASN A 200 4.42 -3.31 19.48
CA ASN A 200 3.43 -3.17 18.41
C ASN A 200 2.34 -2.10 18.63
N GLU A 201 2.30 -1.46 19.80
CA GLU A 201 1.41 -0.33 20.09
C GLU A 201 2.24 0.83 20.65
N LEU A 202 2.28 1.91 19.91
CA LEU A 202 3.01 3.14 20.18
C LEU A 202 2.04 4.17 20.76
N HIS A 203 2.08 4.40 22.07
CA HIS A 203 1.25 5.40 22.74
C HIS A 203 1.94 6.75 22.71
N VAL A 204 1.22 7.80 22.33
CA VAL A 204 1.76 9.16 22.23
C VAL A 204 0.76 10.20 22.71
N PRO A 205 1.21 11.28 23.39
CA PRO A 205 0.32 12.37 23.72
C PRO A 205 -0.03 13.18 22.47
N VAL A 206 -1.33 13.43 22.24
CA VAL A 206 -1.81 14.26 21.14
C VAL A 206 -1.21 15.66 21.20
N GLY A 207 -0.87 16.23 20.04
CA GLY A 207 -0.28 17.57 19.93
C GLY A 207 1.21 17.65 20.25
N THR A 208 1.83 16.56 20.73
CA THR A 208 3.26 16.52 21.07
C THR A 208 4.08 16.08 19.85
N THR A 209 5.25 16.70 19.66
CA THR A 209 6.21 16.28 18.64
C THR A 209 6.89 14.99 19.10
N ILE A 210 6.79 13.96 18.30
CA ILE A 210 7.39 12.65 18.56
C ILE A 210 8.61 12.49 17.65
N ASN A 211 9.78 12.28 18.24
CA ASN A 211 11.02 11.89 17.57
C ASN A 211 11.20 10.38 17.70
N VAL A 212 11.13 9.64 16.60
CA VAL A 212 11.30 8.18 16.61
C VAL A 212 12.70 7.84 16.11
N GLU A 213 13.52 7.29 17.00
CA GLU A 213 14.82 6.75 16.67
C GLU A 213 14.70 5.24 16.44
N MET A 214 15.21 4.76 15.31
CA MET A 214 14.92 3.41 14.85
C MET A 214 16.16 2.63 14.47
N THR A 215 16.20 1.36 14.86
CA THR A 215 17.22 0.39 14.45
C THR A 215 16.59 -0.96 14.15
N SER A 216 17.30 -1.82 13.45
CA SER A 216 16.87 -3.20 13.18
C SER A 216 17.79 -4.19 13.87
N ASN A 217 17.20 -5.25 14.42
CA ASN A 217 17.92 -6.35 15.03
C ASN A 217 18.29 -7.48 14.02
N ASP A 218 17.74 -7.44 12.80
CA ASP A 218 17.90 -8.53 11.84
C ASP A 218 18.05 -8.06 10.39
N VAL A 219 16.98 -7.76 9.69
CA VAL A 219 16.97 -7.35 8.26
C VAL A 219 16.52 -5.90 8.10
N ILE A 220 16.45 -5.41 6.87
CA ILE A 220 15.90 -4.08 6.58
C ILE A 220 14.38 -4.14 6.77
N HIS A 221 13.84 -3.13 7.45
CA HIS A 221 12.42 -2.86 7.62
C HIS A 221 12.12 -1.41 7.22
N SER A 222 10.85 -1.00 7.23
CA SER A 222 10.48 0.41 7.06
C SER A 222 9.29 0.75 7.95
N PHE A 223 9.43 1.77 8.77
CA PHE A 223 8.36 2.28 9.64
C PHE A 223 7.48 3.25 8.87
N TRP A 224 6.17 3.01 8.87
CA TRP A 224 5.24 3.86 8.14
C TRP A 224 3.87 3.95 8.80
N VAL A 225 3.45 5.18 9.10
CA VAL A 225 2.10 5.52 9.55
C VAL A 225 1.53 6.54 8.55
N PRO A 226 0.80 6.09 7.52
CA PRO A 226 0.43 6.90 6.35
C PRO A 226 -0.28 8.21 6.64
N LYS A 227 -1.09 8.27 7.71
CA LYS A 227 -1.81 9.49 8.13
C LYS A 227 -0.94 10.49 8.88
N LEU A 228 0.21 10.10 9.43
CA LEU A 228 1.04 10.94 10.30
C LEU A 228 2.33 11.40 9.62
N ALA A 229 2.99 10.51 8.87
CA ALA A 229 4.26 10.82 8.20
C ALA A 229 4.51 9.93 6.99
N GLY A 230 5.59 10.23 6.26
CA GLY A 230 6.18 9.32 5.27
C GLY A 230 6.81 8.09 5.92
N LYS A 231 7.31 7.17 5.10
CA LYS A 231 8.05 6.00 5.58
C LYS A 231 9.53 6.32 5.80
N MET A 232 10.15 5.59 6.73
CA MET A 232 11.59 5.63 6.96
C MET A 232 12.14 4.22 7.03
N ASP A 233 13.13 3.93 6.20
CA ASP A 233 13.80 2.63 6.18
C ASP A 233 14.73 2.48 7.38
N ILE A 234 14.76 1.27 7.93
CA ILE A 234 15.49 0.91 9.15
C ILE A 234 16.50 -0.17 8.81
N PHE A 235 17.76 0.07 9.17
CA PHE A 235 18.86 -0.80 8.80
C PHE A 235 19.52 -1.44 10.05
N PRO A 236 20.00 -2.69 9.94
CA PRO A 236 20.85 -3.26 10.96
C PRO A 236 22.13 -2.42 11.14
N GLY A 237 22.48 -2.16 12.41
CA GLY A 237 23.71 -1.45 12.76
C GLY A 237 23.75 0.04 12.43
N LYS A 238 22.62 0.63 12.05
CA LYS A 238 22.49 2.08 11.79
C LYS A 238 21.21 2.59 12.44
N THR A 239 21.31 3.73 13.13
CA THR A 239 20.13 4.45 13.61
C THR A 239 19.64 5.39 12.52
N THR A 240 18.33 5.33 12.23
CA THR A 240 17.59 6.27 11.39
C THR A 240 16.51 6.93 12.24
N SER A 241 16.05 8.11 11.84
CA SER A 241 15.00 8.81 12.59
C SER A 241 13.98 9.44 11.66
N LEU A 242 12.77 9.59 12.17
CA LEU A 242 11.73 10.44 11.62
C LEU A 242 10.99 11.11 12.77
N TRP A 243 10.25 12.15 12.46
CA TRP A 243 9.35 12.76 13.42
C TRP A 243 7.93 12.84 12.87
N PHE A 244 6.97 12.86 13.79
CA PHE A 244 5.57 13.14 13.50
C PHE A 244 4.90 13.81 14.69
N ARG A 245 3.68 14.29 14.48
CA ARG A 245 2.76 14.73 15.51
C ARG A 245 1.36 14.28 15.12
N ALA A 246 0.63 13.68 16.03
CA ALA A 246 -0.79 13.44 15.86
C ALA A 246 -1.56 14.67 16.36
N ASP A 247 -2.37 15.28 15.51
CA ASP A 247 -3.13 16.49 15.84
C ASP A 247 -4.51 16.17 16.46
N GLU A 248 -4.98 14.90 16.34
CA GLU A 248 -6.25 14.43 16.88
C GLU A 248 -6.05 13.14 17.71
N VAL A 249 -6.92 12.98 18.73
CA VAL A 249 -7.01 11.72 19.51
C VAL A 249 -7.64 10.67 18.63
N ASP A 250 -6.88 9.65 18.25
CA ASP A 250 -7.32 8.56 17.38
C ASP A 250 -6.33 7.38 17.43
N GLU A 251 -6.73 6.26 16.84
CA GLU A 251 -5.89 5.10 16.57
C GLU A 251 -5.42 5.13 15.10
N TYR A 252 -4.10 5.26 14.90
CA TYR A 252 -3.49 5.30 13.58
C TYR A 252 -2.83 3.97 13.24
N PHE A 253 -3.05 3.51 12.03
CA PHE A 253 -2.57 2.23 11.53
C PHE A 253 -1.19 2.38 10.91
N GLY A 254 -0.22 1.62 11.46
CA GLY A 254 1.13 1.51 10.95
C GLY A 254 1.44 0.12 10.40
N GLN A 255 2.44 0.06 9.52
CA GLN A 255 2.91 -1.20 8.93
C GLN A 255 4.38 -1.13 8.52
N CYS A 256 5.00 -2.31 8.38
CA CYS A 256 6.28 -2.42 7.70
C CYS A 256 6.09 -2.13 6.20
N ALA A 257 6.91 -1.24 5.64
CA ALA A 257 6.81 -0.79 4.26
C ALA A 257 8.07 -1.15 3.41
N GLU A 258 8.95 -2.03 3.92
CA GLU A 258 10.06 -2.63 3.19
C GLU A 258 10.04 -4.14 3.36
N PHE A 259 10.23 -4.88 2.27
CA PHE A 259 10.14 -6.34 2.30
C PHE A 259 11.18 -6.95 3.25
N CYS A 260 10.69 -7.56 4.32
CA CYS A 260 11.51 -8.10 5.40
C CYS A 260 11.37 -9.64 5.59
N GLY A 261 10.80 -10.34 4.63
CA GLY A 261 10.65 -11.79 4.65
C GLY A 261 9.20 -12.27 4.65
N GLU A 262 8.97 -13.52 5.06
CA GLU A 262 7.72 -14.26 4.86
C GLU A 262 6.50 -13.57 5.49
N SER A 263 6.63 -13.12 6.74
CA SER A 263 5.55 -12.43 7.46
C SER A 263 5.55 -10.90 7.33
N HIS A 264 6.17 -10.35 6.26
CA HIS A 264 6.21 -8.91 6.03
C HIS A 264 4.83 -8.25 6.07
N VAL A 265 3.81 -8.81 5.43
CA VAL A 265 2.45 -8.24 5.35
C VAL A 265 1.72 -8.26 6.70
N TRP A 266 2.14 -9.10 7.64
CA TRP A 266 1.61 -9.22 9.01
C TRP A 266 2.43 -8.46 10.06
N MET A 267 3.44 -7.71 9.65
CA MET A 267 4.22 -6.85 10.53
C MET A 267 3.61 -5.46 10.62
N LYS A 268 2.52 -5.37 11.38
CA LYS A 268 1.72 -4.16 11.59
C LYS A 268 1.94 -3.61 13.00
N PHE A 269 1.47 -2.40 13.24
CA PHE A 269 1.44 -1.77 14.56
C PHE A 269 0.35 -0.70 14.63
N ARG A 270 0.13 -0.14 15.82
CA ARG A 270 -0.78 0.96 16.05
C ARG A 270 -0.05 2.14 16.69
N VAL A 271 -0.46 3.35 16.35
CA VAL A 271 -0.13 4.56 17.10
C VAL A 271 -1.41 5.03 17.77
N LEU A 272 -1.41 5.05 19.10
CA LEU A 272 -2.54 5.48 19.91
C LEU A 272 -2.24 6.91 20.39
N ALA A 273 -2.88 7.90 19.78
CA ALA A 273 -2.75 9.28 20.21
C ALA A 273 -3.81 9.58 21.27
N GLU A 274 -3.36 9.93 22.47
CA GLU A 274 -4.18 10.04 23.68
C GLU A 274 -4.01 11.45 24.30
N PRO A 275 -5.00 11.89 25.10
CA PRO A 275 -4.77 13.04 25.99
C PRO A 275 -3.56 12.81 26.89
N ILE A 276 -2.79 13.86 27.18
CA ILE A 276 -1.54 13.76 27.98
C ILE A 276 -1.76 13.04 29.32
N SER A 277 -2.89 13.27 29.98
CA SER A 277 -3.20 12.62 31.26
C SER A 277 -3.43 11.10 31.14
N GLU A 278 -3.97 10.64 30.01
CA GLU A 278 -4.19 9.22 29.74
C GLU A 278 -2.86 8.55 29.38
N PHE A 279 -2.04 9.20 28.57
CA PHE A 279 -0.69 8.75 28.26
C PHE A 279 0.18 8.60 29.54
N GLU A 280 0.19 9.60 30.42
CA GLU A 280 0.92 9.53 31.70
C GLU A 280 0.40 8.39 32.60
N ALA A 281 -0.91 8.21 32.69
CA ALA A 281 -1.53 7.11 33.43
C ALA A 281 -1.16 5.75 32.83
N TRP A 282 -1.14 5.63 31.51
CA TRP A 282 -0.69 4.43 30.81
C TRP A 282 0.78 4.14 31.11
N GLN A 283 1.69 5.14 31.03
CA GLN A 283 3.11 4.93 31.37
C GLN A 283 3.29 4.43 32.80
N GLN A 284 2.61 5.03 33.76
CA GLN A 284 2.68 4.59 35.17
C GLN A 284 2.23 3.14 35.34
N LYS A 285 1.20 2.73 34.62
CA LYS A 285 0.71 1.34 34.62
C LYS A 285 1.74 0.39 34.00
N GLN A 286 2.41 0.77 32.92
CA GLN A 286 3.42 -0.06 32.25
C GLN A 286 4.67 -0.29 33.12
N LEU A 287 4.98 0.57 34.07
CA LEU A 287 6.10 0.44 35.00
C LEU A 287 5.82 -0.54 36.16
N ALA A 288 4.57 -0.93 36.35
CA ALA A 288 4.20 -1.87 37.42
C ALA A 288 4.54 -3.32 37.02
N ASP A 289 4.66 -4.19 38.01
CA ASP A 289 4.69 -5.63 37.77
C ASP A 289 3.35 -6.13 37.18
N ALA A 290 3.42 -7.26 36.51
CA ALA A 290 2.24 -7.93 35.96
C ALA A 290 1.19 -8.20 37.05
N ALA A 291 -0.08 -8.12 36.67
CA ALA A 291 -1.18 -8.50 37.57
C ALA A 291 -1.00 -9.93 38.05
N LYS A 292 -1.19 -10.14 39.38
CA LYS A 292 -1.10 -11.48 39.94
C LYS A 292 -2.31 -12.31 39.54
N PRO A 293 -2.13 -13.62 39.24
CA PRO A 293 -3.23 -14.53 38.98
C PRO A 293 -4.25 -14.53 40.10
N THR A 294 -5.53 -14.45 39.78
CA THR A 294 -6.65 -14.40 40.75
C THR A 294 -7.57 -15.63 40.68
N THR A 295 -7.53 -16.36 39.55
CA THR A 295 -8.31 -17.60 39.37
C THR A 295 -7.40 -18.84 39.30
N PRO A 296 -7.94 -20.05 39.52
CA PRO A 296 -7.20 -21.29 39.34
C PRO A 296 -6.64 -21.45 37.93
N GLU A 297 -7.40 -21.06 36.91
CA GLU A 297 -7.00 -21.13 35.51
C GLU A 297 -5.82 -20.19 35.22
N GLU A 298 -5.87 -18.94 35.70
CA GLU A 298 -4.77 -17.98 35.61
C GLU A 298 -3.50 -18.48 36.31
N THR A 299 -3.64 -19.06 37.47
CA THR A 299 -2.52 -19.64 38.23
C THR A 299 -1.91 -20.82 37.49
N GLN A 300 -2.74 -21.72 36.97
CA GLN A 300 -2.27 -22.82 36.14
C GLN A 300 -1.63 -22.32 34.84
N GLY A 301 -2.19 -21.29 34.23
CA GLY A 301 -1.64 -20.63 33.02
C GLY A 301 -0.23 -20.05 33.27
N ALA A 302 -0.03 -19.36 34.41
CA ALA A 302 1.30 -18.87 34.79
C ALA A 302 2.31 -20.02 34.98
N SER A 303 1.89 -21.13 35.59
CA SER A 303 2.72 -22.32 35.74
C SER A 303 3.02 -22.98 34.37
N THR A 304 2.03 -23.06 33.50
CA THR A 304 2.16 -23.57 32.14
C THR A 304 3.10 -22.72 31.30
N PHE A 305 3.04 -21.39 31.42
CA PHE A 305 3.94 -20.45 30.73
C PHE A 305 5.41 -20.75 31.03
N VAL A 306 5.74 -21.03 32.30
CA VAL A 306 7.07 -21.44 32.71
C VAL A 306 7.41 -22.84 32.23
N ALA A 307 6.53 -23.81 32.46
CA ALA A 307 6.76 -25.23 32.17
C ALA A 307 6.93 -25.53 30.66
N LYS A 308 6.23 -24.79 29.81
CA LYS A 308 6.32 -24.95 28.37
C LYS A 308 7.44 -24.11 27.71
N GLY A 309 8.24 -23.41 28.53
CA GLY A 309 9.45 -22.71 28.09
C GLY A 309 9.21 -21.35 27.44
N CYS A 310 8.02 -20.76 27.58
CA CYS A 310 7.69 -19.44 27.01
C CYS A 310 8.60 -18.32 27.58
N ILE A 311 9.07 -18.51 28.85
CA ILE A 311 10.01 -17.61 29.53
C ILE A 311 11.37 -17.46 28.82
N ALA A 312 11.74 -18.39 27.94
CA ALA A 312 13.00 -18.31 27.19
C ALA A 312 13.03 -17.16 26.19
N CYS A 313 11.85 -16.78 25.70
CA CYS A 313 11.70 -15.74 24.68
C CYS A 313 11.00 -14.48 25.20
N HIS A 314 10.14 -14.59 26.23
CA HIS A 314 9.29 -13.51 26.70
C HIS A 314 9.60 -13.07 28.13
N THR A 315 9.59 -11.75 28.35
CA THR A 315 9.60 -11.14 29.68
C THR A 315 8.17 -10.96 30.19
N ILE A 316 7.95 -11.31 31.47
CA ILE A 316 6.80 -10.87 32.26
C ILE A 316 7.34 -10.42 33.63
N SER A 317 7.31 -9.12 33.94
CA SER A 317 7.75 -8.57 35.21
C SER A 317 6.94 -9.16 36.38
N GLY A 318 7.61 -9.57 37.44
CA GLY A 318 6.97 -10.25 38.58
C GLY A 318 6.82 -11.77 38.43
N VAL A 319 7.09 -12.36 37.24
CA VAL A 319 7.10 -13.82 37.04
C VAL A 319 8.54 -14.33 37.04
N LEU A 320 8.83 -15.24 37.98
CA LEU A 320 10.19 -15.76 38.19
C LEU A 320 10.73 -16.48 36.94
N GLY A 321 11.88 -16.02 36.46
CA GLY A 321 12.58 -16.58 35.31
C GLY A 321 12.05 -16.08 33.95
N ALA A 322 10.98 -15.31 33.90
CA ALA A 322 10.43 -14.74 32.65
C ALA A 322 11.18 -13.43 32.28
N ALA A 323 12.41 -13.57 31.78
CA ALA A 323 13.30 -12.46 31.40
C ALA A 323 13.82 -12.59 29.95
N GLY A 324 13.14 -13.34 29.10
CA GLY A 324 13.49 -13.51 27.69
C GLY A 324 13.21 -12.23 26.88
N VAL A 325 14.13 -11.88 25.98
CA VAL A 325 14.09 -10.66 25.16
C VAL A 325 14.05 -10.94 23.65
N ILE A 326 13.85 -12.21 23.28
CA ILE A 326 13.76 -12.62 21.86
C ILE A 326 12.39 -12.27 21.29
N GLY A 327 11.34 -12.43 22.09
CA GLY A 327 9.98 -12.05 21.77
C GLY A 327 9.54 -10.82 22.57
N PRO A 328 8.36 -10.28 22.27
CA PRO A 328 7.84 -9.09 22.94
C PRO A 328 7.69 -9.28 24.46
N ASN A 329 7.88 -8.19 25.21
CA ASN A 329 7.54 -8.11 26.62
C ASN A 329 6.01 -8.27 26.77
N LEU A 330 5.58 -9.24 27.59
CA LEU A 330 4.17 -9.60 27.79
C LEU A 330 3.58 -9.13 29.13
N THR A 331 4.33 -8.33 29.91
CA THR A 331 3.93 -7.89 31.26
C THR A 331 2.52 -7.30 31.29
N HIS A 332 2.16 -6.52 30.31
CA HIS A 332 0.83 -5.88 30.17
C HIS A 332 0.13 -6.26 28.87
N MET A 333 0.35 -7.48 28.38
CA MET A 333 -0.18 -7.95 27.11
C MET A 333 -1.72 -7.88 27.04
N GLY A 334 -2.41 -8.26 28.10
CA GLY A 334 -3.87 -8.24 28.17
C GLY A 334 -4.50 -6.84 28.16
N GLY A 335 -3.68 -5.80 28.31
CA GLY A 335 -4.09 -4.41 28.19
C GLY A 335 -3.94 -3.81 26.78
N ARG A 336 -3.33 -4.55 25.85
CA ARG A 336 -3.19 -4.11 24.44
C ARG A 336 -4.49 -4.28 23.67
N GLY A 337 -4.70 -3.47 22.65
CA GLY A 337 -5.82 -3.60 21.72
C GLY A 337 -5.61 -4.70 20.67
N THR A 338 -4.34 -5.10 20.42
CA THR A 338 -4.00 -6.03 19.35
C THR A 338 -2.97 -7.09 19.78
N ILE A 339 -2.97 -8.22 19.02
CA ILE A 339 -1.98 -9.30 19.12
C ILE A 339 -1.35 -9.60 17.76
N ALA A 340 -0.36 -10.49 17.73
CA ALA A 340 0.34 -10.97 16.54
C ALA A 340 0.87 -9.81 15.65
N ALA A 341 1.44 -8.76 16.29
CA ALA A 341 1.92 -7.55 15.62
C ALA A 341 0.80 -6.80 14.87
N GLY A 342 -0.27 -6.43 15.56
CA GLY A 342 -1.37 -5.64 15.02
C GLY A 342 -2.23 -6.38 13.98
N THR A 343 -2.11 -7.71 13.89
CA THR A 343 -2.84 -8.52 12.90
C THR A 343 -4.24 -8.86 13.36
N MET A 344 -4.42 -9.14 14.64
CA MET A 344 -5.69 -9.52 15.26
C MET A 344 -6.00 -8.61 16.45
N GLU A 345 -7.28 -8.42 16.74
CA GLU A 345 -7.73 -7.74 17.96
C GLU A 345 -7.46 -8.60 19.20
N MET A 346 -7.16 -7.95 20.34
CA MET A 346 -6.96 -8.64 21.61
C MET A 346 -8.31 -9.10 22.18
N ASN A 347 -8.57 -10.37 22.11
CA ASN A 347 -9.64 -11.06 22.81
C ASN A 347 -9.26 -12.53 23.06
N GLN A 348 -10.02 -13.23 23.89
CA GLN A 348 -9.66 -14.61 24.27
C GLN A 348 -9.73 -15.60 23.11
N ASP A 349 -10.63 -15.40 22.14
CA ASP A 349 -10.77 -16.29 21.00
C ASP A 349 -9.61 -16.14 20.02
N ASN A 350 -9.23 -14.92 19.67
CA ASN A 350 -8.07 -14.63 18.84
C ASN A 350 -6.76 -15.06 19.54
N LEU A 351 -6.67 -14.87 20.86
CA LEU A 351 -5.51 -15.33 21.61
C LEU A 351 -5.40 -16.87 21.63
N ARG A 352 -6.53 -17.57 21.70
CA ARG A 352 -6.60 -19.03 21.59
C ARG A 352 -6.16 -19.49 20.21
N GLU A 353 -6.66 -18.86 19.16
CA GLU A 353 -6.27 -19.13 17.77
C GLU A 353 -4.75 -18.94 17.59
N TRP A 354 -4.23 -17.80 18.03
CA TRP A 354 -2.79 -17.50 17.99
C TRP A 354 -1.93 -18.53 18.72
N LEU A 355 -2.35 -18.97 19.91
CA LEU A 355 -1.60 -19.95 20.70
C LEU A 355 -1.75 -21.38 20.15
N SER A 356 -2.82 -21.69 19.43
CA SER A 356 -3.05 -23.01 18.82
C SER A 356 -2.15 -23.26 17.62
N ASP A 357 -2.08 -22.32 16.70
CA ASP A 357 -1.19 -22.37 15.52
C ASP A 357 -0.77 -20.96 15.08
N PRO A 358 0.36 -20.47 15.61
CA PRO A 358 0.87 -19.15 15.19
C PRO A 358 1.23 -19.07 13.71
N ASN A 359 1.52 -20.19 13.03
CA ASN A 359 1.85 -20.20 11.61
C ASN A 359 0.64 -20.06 10.70
N GLU A 360 -0.54 -20.51 11.14
CA GLU A 360 -1.79 -20.27 10.39
C GLU A 360 -2.11 -18.77 10.35
N VAL A 361 -1.93 -18.08 11.47
CA VAL A 361 -2.18 -16.63 11.56
C VAL A 361 -1.07 -15.82 10.91
N LYS A 362 0.19 -16.23 11.09
CA LYS A 362 1.37 -15.48 10.69
C LYS A 362 2.46 -16.43 10.19
N PRO A 363 2.43 -16.81 8.92
CA PRO A 363 3.35 -17.79 8.34
C PRO A 363 4.83 -17.44 8.56
N GLY A 364 5.63 -18.44 8.88
CA GLY A 364 7.07 -18.29 9.07
C GLY A 364 7.50 -17.58 10.36
N ASN A 365 6.57 -17.27 11.29
CA ASN A 365 6.93 -16.57 12.52
C ASN A 365 7.91 -17.34 13.39
N ILE A 366 8.81 -16.61 14.07
CA ILE A 366 9.88 -17.18 14.89
C ILE A 366 9.32 -17.93 16.10
N MET A 367 8.20 -17.50 16.68
CA MET A 367 7.56 -18.15 17.82
C MET A 367 7.20 -19.61 17.54
N ALA A 368 6.70 -19.91 16.33
CA ALA A 368 6.35 -21.28 15.94
C ALA A 368 7.51 -22.08 15.34
N ASN A 369 8.52 -21.42 14.77
CA ASN A 369 9.55 -22.07 13.95
C ASN A 369 10.94 -22.11 14.58
N SER A 370 11.20 -21.35 15.65
CA SER A 370 12.49 -21.38 16.34
C SER A 370 12.69 -22.70 17.11
N PRO A 371 13.86 -23.35 16.99
CA PRO A 371 14.20 -24.52 17.84
C PRO A 371 14.11 -24.22 19.35
N MET A 372 14.21 -22.97 19.77
CA MET A 372 14.06 -22.54 21.17
C MET A 372 12.60 -22.53 21.63
N SER A 373 11.65 -22.51 20.72
CA SER A 373 10.22 -22.49 21.00
C SER A 373 9.67 -23.90 21.24
N LEU A 374 10.02 -24.47 22.39
CA LEU A 374 9.75 -25.88 22.70
C LEU A 374 8.27 -26.27 22.59
N ALA A 375 7.37 -25.35 22.95
CA ALA A 375 5.93 -25.58 22.87
C ALA A 375 5.41 -25.92 21.45
N TYR A 376 6.13 -25.52 20.41
CA TYR A 376 5.76 -25.73 19.01
C TYR A 376 6.70 -26.69 18.26
N THR A 377 7.93 -26.83 18.70
CA THR A 377 8.96 -27.60 17.97
C THR A 377 9.32 -28.92 18.64
N ASN A 378 8.90 -29.16 19.90
CA ASN A 378 9.19 -30.37 20.62
C ASN A 378 7.88 -31.08 21.08
N PRO A 379 7.56 -32.27 20.59
CA PRO A 379 6.32 -32.96 20.94
C PRO A 379 6.13 -33.20 22.47
N ASN A 380 7.21 -33.29 23.25
CA ASN A 380 7.12 -33.46 24.70
C ASN A 380 6.65 -32.20 25.43
N PHE A 381 6.73 -31.04 24.79
CA PHE A 381 6.31 -29.74 25.30
C PHE A 381 5.06 -29.21 24.58
N ALA A 382 4.50 -29.94 23.63
CA ALA A 382 3.33 -29.51 22.85
C ALA A 382 2.19 -29.07 23.77
N LEU A 383 1.51 -28.02 23.37
CA LEU A 383 0.37 -27.46 24.11
C LEU A 383 -0.86 -28.38 23.94
N THR A 384 -1.47 -28.75 25.06
CA THR A 384 -2.80 -29.38 25.06
C THR A 384 -3.89 -28.32 24.98
N ALA A 385 -5.12 -28.69 24.69
CA ALA A 385 -6.25 -27.76 24.70
C ALA A 385 -6.45 -27.13 26.10
N GLU A 386 -6.16 -27.87 27.16
CA GLU A 386 -6.21 -27.36 28.54
C GLU A 386 -5.08 -26.35 28.81
N ASP A 387 -3.85 -26.64 28.36
CA ASP A 387 -2.75 -25.69 28.44
C ASP A 387 -3.08 -24.37 27.76
N ILE A 388 -3.65 -24.44 26.55
CA ILE A 388 -4.03 -23.24 25.77
C ILE A 388 -5.11 -22.44 26.53
N ASN A 389 -6.16 -23.08 27.07
CA ASN A 389 -7.20 -22.39 27.82
C ASN A 389 -6.63 -21.67 29.05
N ASN A 390 -5.75 -22.34 29.79
CA ASN A 390 -5.11 -21.76 30.97
C ASN A 390 -4.16 -20.61 30.61
N LEU A 391 -3.37 -20.75 29.51
CA LEU A 391 -2.52 -19.69 28.99
C LEU A 391 -3.34 -18.48 28.53
N VAL A 392 -4.48 -18.69 27.88
CA VAL A 392 -5.40 -17.62 27.46
C VAL A 392 -5.91 -16.87 28.69
N ALA A 393 -6.37 -17.57 29.72
CA ALA A 393 -6.84 -16.95 30.96
C ALA A 393 -5.72 -16.09 31.59
N PHE A 394 -4.54 -16.65 31.72
CA PHE A 394 -3.38 -15.95 32.30
C PHE A 394 -2.95 -14.74 31.48
N LEU A 395 -2.65 -14.92 30.18
CA LEU A 395 -2.12 -13.84 29.35
C LEU A 395 -3.14 -12.70 29.16
N HIS A 396 -4.44 -13.03 29.07
CA HIS A 396 -5.49 -12.01 28.99
C HIS A 396 -5.69 -11.25 30.32
N SER A 397 -5.32 -11.81 31.46
CA SER A 397 -5.39 -11.14 32.77
C SER A 397 -4.26 -10.12 32.98
N LEU A 398 -3.19 -10.17 32.20
CA LEU A 398 -2.02 -9.27 32.29
C LEU A 398 -2.36 -7.87 31.76
N LYS A 399 -3.06 -7.07 32.56
CA LYS A 399 -3.57 -5.75 32.17
C LYS A 399 -2.84 -4.64 32.90
#